data_c715ace6d642b471b8e77edc333e942d
#
_entry.id   c715ace6d642b471b8e77edc333e942d
#
_cell.length_a   1.000
_cell.length_b   1.000
_cell.length_c   1.000
_cell.angle_alpha   90.00
_cell.angle_beta   90.00
_cell.angle_gamma   90.00
#
_symmetry.space_group_name_H-M   'P 1'
#
loop_
_entity.id
_entity.type
_entity.pdbx_description
1 polymer ?
#
loop_
_entity_poly.entity_id
_entity_poly.type
_entity_poly.pdbx_seq_one_letter_code
_entity_poly.pdbx_strand_id
1 'polypeptide(L)'
;MKIVFATDSDYEYIRNRDPHISESLILSKIKGNEIYILRNQDESNIGWMRYGYFWDNTPFMNMIWVDEQYRDKGAGKQVVLFWEEQMKQKGFNLIMTSTQADEGAQHFYRKLGYKDAGCLILDTQPLEILLTKNLN
;
A
#
# COMPACT_ATOMS: atom_id res chain seq x y z
N MET A 1 11.07 -4.92 -13.20
CA MET A 1 10.52 -5.11 -11.85
C MET A 1 9.33 -6.04 -11.91
N LYS A 2 9.20 -6.95 -10.96
CA LYS A 2 7.98 -7.76 -10.86
C LYS A 2 7.33 -7.61 -9.48
N ILE A 3 6.03 -7.85 -9.43
CA ILE A 3 5.20 -7.74 -8.24
C ILE A 3 4.66 -9.14 -7.94
N VAL A 4 4.95 -9.63 -6.73
CA VAL A 4 4.55 -10.97 -6.31
C VAL A 4 3.91 -10.91 -4.93
N PHE A 5 3.14 -11.93 -4.57
CA PHE A 5 2.68 -12.07 -3.20
C PHE A 5 3.86 -12.37 -2.28
N ALA A 6 3.88 -11.73 -1.11
CA ALA A 6 4.87 -12.03 -0.09
C ALA A 6 4.72 -13.48 0.38
N THR A 7 5.85 -14.14 0.64
CA THR A 7 5.89 -15.47 1.24
C THR A 7 6.65 -15.40 2.57
N ASP A 8 6.70 -16.50 3.29
CA ASP A 8 7.41 -16.55 4.57
C ASP A 8 8.88 -16.14 4.43
N SER A 9 9.48 -16.34 3.27
CA SER A 9 10.88 -15.93 3.01
C SER A 9 11.04 -14.40 2.99
N ASP A 10 9.96 -13.65 2.85
CA ASP A 10 9.98 -12.19 2.84
C ASP A 10 9.73 -11.56 4.21
N TYR A 11 9.40 -12.39 5.22
CA TYR A 11 9.03 -11.91 6.55
C TYR A 11 10.10 -11.00 7.17
N GLU A 12 11.37 -11.44 7.14
CA GLU A 12 12.46 -10.67 7.75
C GLU A 12 12.66 -9.32 7.04
N TYR A 13 12.53 -9.30 5.72
CA TYR A 13 12.61 -8.05 4.96
C TYR A 13 11.56 -7.05 5.44
N ILE A 14 10.32 -7.51 5.57
CA ILE A 14 9.19 -6.64 5.99
C ILE A 14 9.37 -6.23 7.45
N ARG A 15 9.62 -7.19 8.33
CA ARG A 15 9.76 -6.94 9.77
C ARG A 15 10.82 -5.88 10.07
N ASN A 16 11.95 -5.94 9.38
CA ASN A 16 13.05 -5.01 9.60
C ASN A 16 12.74 -3.59 9.13
N ARG A 17 11.71 -3.39 8.33
CA ARG A 17 11.38 -2.11 7.70
C ARG A 17 10.03 -1.53 8.11
N ASP A 18 9.13 -2.34 8.63
CA ASP A 18 7.77 -1.91 8.96
C ASP A 18 7.53 -1.95 10.47
N PRO A 19 7.75 -0.83 11.19
CA PRO A 19 7.54 -0.79 12.64
C PRO A 19 6.09 -0.56 13.04
N HIS A 20 5.18 -0.41 12.08
CA HIS A 20 3.82 0.07 12.35
C HIS A 20 2.85 -1.05 12.72
N ILE A 21 3.19 -2.31 12.45
CA ILE A 21 2.32 -3.45 12.75
C ILE A 21 3.13 -4.55 13.46
N SER A 22 2.41 -5.42 14.17
CA SER A 22 3.03 -6.51 14.93
C SER A 22 3.56 -7.61 14.01
N GLU A 23 4.50 -8.41 14.53
CA GLU A 23 5.03 -9.56 13.80
C GLU A 23 3.94 -10.57 13.44
N SER A 24 3.03 -10.85 14.37
CA SER A 24 1.93 -11.78 14.13
C SER A 24 0.99 -11.28 13.01
N LEU A 25 0.78 -9.97 12.93
CA LEU A 25 -0.05 -9.40 11.87
C LEU A 25 0.65 -9.46 10.51
N ILE A 26 1.96 -9.25 10.46
CA ILE A 26 2.74 -9.44 9.22
C ILE A 26 2.55 -10.88 8.71
N LEU A 27 2.73 -11.86 9.58
CA LEU A 27 2.58 -13.28 9.20
C LEU A 27 1.15 -13.60 8.74
N SER A 28 0.16 -13.06 9.42
CA SER A 28 -1.25 -13.22 9.05
C SER A 28 -1.53 -12.63 7.66
N LYS A 29 -0.99 -11.44 7.39
CA LYS A 29 -1.19 -10.78 6.09
C LYS A 29 -0.45 -11.51 4.96
N ILE A 30 0.72 -12.05 5.21
CA ILE A 30 1.42 -12.90 4.24
C ILE A 30 0.54 -14.10 3.88
N LYS A 31 0.03 -14.80 4.89
CA LYS A 31 -0.83 -15.95 4.69
C LYS A 31 -2.12 -15.60 3.94
N GLY A 32 -2.68 -14.43 4.19
CA GLY A 32 -3.90 -13.93 3.54
C GLY A 32 -3.69 -13.29 2.19
N ASN A 33 -2.47 -13.26 1.67
CA ASN A 33 -2.12 -12.61 0.39
C ASN A 33 -2.48 -11.12 0.37
N GLU A 34 -2.24 -10.44 1.50
CA GLU A 34 -2.50 -8.99 1.64
C GLU A 34 -1.23 -8.17 1.63
N ILE A 35 -0.10 -8.78 1.26
CA ILE A 35 1.17 -8.07 1.06
C ILE A 35 1.74 -8.44 -0.30
N TYR A 36 2.10 -7.43 -1.08
CA TYR A 36 2.87 -7.59 -2.31
C TYR A 36 4.32 -7.23 -2.06
N ILE A 37 5.23 -7.96 -2.70
CA ILE A 37 6.66 -7.64 -2.73
C ILE A 37 7.02 -7.15 -4.13
N LEU A 38 7.83 -6.10 -4.17
CA LEU A 38 8.41 -5.59 -5.41
C LEU A 38 9.83 -6.13 -5.51
N ARG A 39 10.14 -6.78 -6.63
CA ARG A 39 11.47 -7.35 -6.90
C ARG A 39 12.05 -6.76 -8.16
N ASN A 40 13.35 -6.53 -8.16
CA ASN A 40 14.04 -6.12 -9.38
C ASN A 40 14.46 -7.35 -10.19
N GLN A 41 15.22 -7.13 -11.26
CA GLN A 41 15.59 -8.21 -12.19
C GLN A 41 16.48 -9.29 -11.58
N ASP A 42 17.25 -8.97 -10.54
CA ASP A 42 18.10 -9.94 -9.84
C ASP A 42 17.40 -10.64 -8.66
N GLU A 43 16.07 -10.53 -8.59
CA GLU A 43 15.24 -11.11 -7.54
C GLU A 43 15.42 -10.49 -6.15
N SER A 44 16.06 -9.32 -6.05
CA SER A 44 16.17 -8.59 -4.79
C SER A 44 14.86 -7.89 -4.46
N ASN A 45 14.49 -7.90 -3.17
CA ASN A 45 13.34 -7.15 -2.68
C ASN A 45 13.68 -5.67 -2.65
N ILE A 46 12.86 -4.84 -3.29
CA ILE A 46 13.08 -3.40 -3.38
C ILE A 46 11.91 -2.58 -2.83
N GLY A 47 10.88 -3.22 -2.36
CA GLY A 47 9.72 -2.55 -1.77
C GLY A 47 8.61 -3.52 -1.43
N TRP A 48 7.59 -3.01 -0.78
CA TRP A 48 6.39 -3.79 -0.46
C TRP A 48 5.17 -2.88 -0.38
N MET A 49 4.00 -3.50 -0.45
CA MET A 49 2.73 -2.84 -0.22
C MET A 49 1.84 -3.78 0.58
N ARG A 50 1.19 -3.26 1.62
CA ARG A 50 0.20 -4.03 2.36
C ARG A 50 -1.14 -3.31 2.39
N TYR A 51 -2.20 -4.09 2.43
CA TYR A 51 -3.55 -3.54 2.49
C TYR A 51 -4.42 -4.37 3.46
N GLY A 52 -5.55 -3.81 3.80
CA GLY A 52 -6.59 -4.45 4.58
C GLY A 52 -7.94 -3.93 4.12
N TYR A 53 -8.92 -3.90 5.03
CA TYR A 53 -10.29 -3.54 4.66
C TYR A 53 -10.88 -2.56 5.68
N PHE A 54 -11.31 -1.41 5.18
CA PHE A 54 -12.08 -0.44 5.94
C PHE A 54 -13.52 -0.92 6.03
N TRP A 55 -14.11 -0.89 7.22
CA TRP A 55 -15.44 -1.46 7.50
C TRP A 55 -15.53 -2.97 7.15
N ASP A 56 -14.40 -3.66 7.18
CA ASP A 56 -14.30 -5.09 6.84
C ASP A 56 -14.71 -5.42 5.39
N ASN A 57 -14.96 -4.42 4.54
CA ASN A 57 -15.48 -4.67 3.20
C ASN A 57 -14.90 -3.78 2.09
N THR A 58 -14.12 -2.76 2.42
CA THR A 58 -13.58 -1.84 1.42
C THR A 58 -12.05 -1.87 1.45
N PRO A 59 -11.38 -2.29 0.37
CA PRO A 59 -9.92 -2.38 0.38
C PRO A 59 -9.28 -1.04 0.73
N PHE A 60 -8.34 -1.07 1.65
CA PHE A 60 -7.63 0.09 2.15
C PHE A 60 -6.13 -0.18 2.12
N MET A 61 -5.39 0.58 1.33
CA MET A 61 -3.94 0.47 1.27
C MET A 61 -3.33 1.14 2.49
N ASN A 62 -2.69 0.34 3.33
CA ASN A 62 -2.16 0.80 4.62
C ASN A 62 -0.70 1.23 4.56
N MET A 63 0.07 0.68 3.62
CA MET A 63 1.50 0.98 3.50
C MET A 63 1.97 0.68 2.09
N ILE A 64 2.76 1.59 1.56
CA ILE A 64 3.55 1.38 0.34
C ILE A 64 4.95 1.91 0.61
N TRP A 65 5.96 1.12 0.27
CA TRP A 65 7.35 1.49 0.47
C TRP A 65 8.18 1.03 -0.72
N VAL A 66 9.05 1.91 -1.18
CA VAL A 66 10.06 1.58 -2.18
C VAL A 66 11.41 2.00 -1.59
N ASP A 67 12.40 1.11 -1.65
CA ASP A 67 13.74 1.40 -1.15
C ASP A 67 14.29 2.65 -1.87
N GLU A 68 15.00 3.49 -1.14
CA GLU A 68 15.35 4.84 -1.57
C GLU A 68 16.01 4.90 -2.95
N GLN A 69 16.95 4.00 -3.22
CA GLN A 69 17.67 3.99 -4.50
C GLN A 69 16.79 3.58 -5.69
N TYR A 70 15.61 3.07 -5.45
CA TYR A 70 14.67 2.65 -6.50
C TYR A 70 13.47 3.59 -6.65
N ARG A 71 13.47 4.70 -5.91
CA ARG A 71 12.39 5.70 -5.98
C ARG A 71 12.51 6.55 -7.24
N ASP A 72 11.42 7.25 -7.58
CA ASP A 72 11.31 8.17 -8.72
C ASP A 72 11.50 7.49 -10.08
N LYS A 73 11.24 6.17 -10.14
CA LYS A 73 11.33 5.36 -11.37
C LYS A 73 10.01 4.68 -11.71
N GLY A 74 8.92 5.09 -11.08
CA GLY A 74 7.59 4.57 -11.37
C GLY A 74 7.19 3.30 -10.63
N ALA A 75 8.03 2.78 -9.72
CA ALA A 75 7.71 1.55 -8.99
C ALA A 75 6.46 1.69 -8.13
N GLY A 76 6.31 2.81 -7.41
CA GLY A 76 5.13 3.06 -6.60
C GLY A 76 3.85 3.10 -7.42
N LYS A 77 3.88 3.79 -8.56
CA LYS A 77 2.75 3.83 -9.48
C LYS A 77 2.39 2.43 -9.99
N GLN A 78 3.39 1.64 -10.36
CA GLN A 78 3.15 0.29 -10.87
C GLN A 78 2.45 -0.59 -9.83
N VAL A 79 2.88 -0.57 -8.57
CA VAL A 79 2.28 -1.42 -7.55
C VAL A 79 0.87 -0.93 -7.18
N VAL A 80 0.64 0.37 -7.16
CA VAL A 80 -0.72 0.89 -6.90
C VAL A 80 -1.67 0.46 -8.01
N LEU A 81 -1.28 0.62 -9.28
CA LEU A 81 -2.12 0.22 -10.40
C LEU A 81 -2.34 -1.31 -10.43
N PHE A 82 -1.32 -2.08 -10.08
CA PHE A 82 -1.46 -3.53 -9.95
C PHE A 82 -2.49 -3.89 -8.87
N TRP A 83 -2.41 -3.27 -7.71
CA TRP A 83 -3.37 -3.49 -6.63
C TRP A 83 -4.79 -3.11 -7.04
N GLU A 84 -4.96 -1.97 -7.71
CA GLU A 84 -6.27 -1.55 -8.23
C GLU A 84 -6.88 -2.61 -9.14
N GLU A 85 -6.08 -3.15 -10.05
CA GLU A 85 -6.56 -4.18 -10.97
C GLU A 85 -6.92 -5.47 -10.23
N GLN A 86 -6.12 -5.88 -9.23
CA GLN A 86 -6.43 -7.04 -8.41
C GLN A 86 -7.76 -6.85 -7.64
N MET A 87 -7.97 -5.67 -7.08
CA MET A 87 -9.20 -5.39 -6.35
C MET A 87 -10.41 -5.34 -7.28
N LYS A 88 -10.24 -4.77 -8.46
CA LYS A 88 -11.29 -4.76 -9.48
C LYS A 88 -11.69 -6.18 -9.89
N GLN A 89 -10.71 -7.06 -10.12
CA GLN A 89 -10.96 -8.46 -10.47
C GLN A 89 -11.69 -9.22 -9.36
N LYS A 90 -11.49 -8.83 -8.09
CA LYS A 90 -12.20 -9.39 -6.96
C LYS A 90 -13.62 -8.85 -6.81
N GLY A 91 -14.03 -7.89 -7.65
CA GLY A 91 -15.39 -7.33 -7.65
C GLY A 91 -15.56 -6.07 -6.82
N PHE A 92 -14.48 -5.49 -6.30
CA PHE A 92 -14.57 -4.22 -5.56
C PHE A 92 -14.70 -3.04 -6.52
N ASN A 93 -15.57 -2.10 -6.16
CA ASN A 93 -15.81 -0.89 -6.95
C ASN A 93 -15.16 0.36 -6.35
N LEU A 94 -14.80 0.30 -5.08
CA LEU A 94 -14.25 1.42 -4.34
C LEU A 94 -13.04 0.94 -3.55
N ILE A 95 -11.96 1.73 -3.60
CA ILE A 95 -10.77 1.51 -2.80
C ILE A 95 -10.38 2.79 -2.07
N MET A 96 -9.58 2.63 -1.04
CA MET A 96 -9.20 3.72 -0.15
C MET A 96 -7.72 3.70 0.18
N THR A 97 -7.22 4.85 0.57
CA THR A 97 -5.93 5.00 1.24
C THR A 97 -5.97 6.27 2.11
N SER A 98 -4.88 6.54 2.82
CA SER A 98 -4.73 7.78 3.56
C SER A 98 -3.28 8.24 3.55
N THR A 99 -3.08 9.52 3.81
CA THR A 99 -1.74 10.12 3.90
C THR A 99 -1.80 11.35 4.79
N GLN A 100 -0.69 11.68 5.46
CA GLN A 100 -0.62 12.89 6.26
C GLN A 100 -0.62 14.13 5.37
N ALA A 101 -1.30 15.18 5.83
CA ALA A 101 -1.49 16.40 5.06
C ALA A 101 -0.19 17.17 4.78
N ASP A 102 0.87 16.90 5.55
CA ASP A 102 2.18 17.52 5.36
C ASP A 102 3.12 16.69 4.46
N GLU A 103 2.63 15.56 3.89
CA GLU A 103 3.43 14.71 3.02
C GLU A 103 3.07 14.88 1.55
N GLY A 104 4.07 14.71 0.68
CA GLY A 104 3.90 14.84 -0.76
C GLY A 104 3.09 13.70 -1.40
N ALA A 105 2.92 12.58 -0.71
CA ALA A 105 2.20 11.41 -1.23
C ALA A 105 0.76 11.76 -1.65
N GLN A 106 0.13 12.74 -1.01
CA GLN A 106 -1.22 13.20 -1.39
C GLN A 106 -1.30 13.58 -2.88
N HIS A 107 -0.26 14.23 -3.39
CA HIS A 107 -0.24 14.65 -4.80
C HIS A 107 -0.08 13.46 -5.73
N PHE A 108 0.73 12.48 -5.32
CA PHE A 108 0.89 11.22 -6.04
C PHE A 108 -0.45 10.50 -6.21
N TYR A 109 -1.21 10.37 -5.13
CA TYR A 109 -2.52 9.70 -5.18
C TYR A 109 -3.53 10.47 -6.01
N ARG A 110 -3.59 11.79 -5.86
CA ARG A 110 -4.53 12.61 -6.65
C ARG A 110 -4.25 12.52 -8.14
N LYS A 111 -2.97 12.44 -8.54
CA LYS A 111 -2.61 12.22 -9.96
C LYS A 111 -3.07 10.88 -10.49
N LEU A 112 -3.22 9.89 -9.62
CA LEU A 112 -3.73 8.57 -9.99
C LEU A 112 -5.27 8.51 -9.96
N GLY A 113 -5.94 9.62 -9.69
CA GLY A 113 -7.40 9.69 -9.69
C GLY A 113 -8.06 9.52 -8.34
N TYR A 114 -7.29 9.47 -7.24
CA TYR A 114 -7.86 9.44 -5.91
C TYR A 114 -8.42 10.81 -5.56
N LYS A 115 -9.55 10.82 -4.86
CA LYS A 115 -10.25 12.04 -4.44
C LYS A 115 -10.32 12.11 -2.93
N ASP A 116 -10.25 13.33 -2.39
CA ASP A 116 -10.38 13.58 -0.97
C ASP A 116 -11.75 13.11 -0.48
N ALA A 117 -11.79 12.33 0.59
CA ALA A 117 -13.02 11.77 1.16
C ALA A 117 -13.24 12.19 2.61
N GLY A 118 -12.35 12.99 3.16
CA GLY A 118 -12.42 13.45 4.54
C GLY A 118 -11.05 13.41 5.20
N CYS A 119 -11.03 13.51 6.51
CA CYS A 119 -9.78 13.47 7.26
C CYS A 119 -10.01 12.91 8.67
N LEU A 120 -8.92 12.44 9.27
CA LEU A 120 -8.88 12.10 10.69
C LEU A 120 -8.08 13.19 11.40
N ILE A 121 -8.61 13.64 12.52
CA ILE A 121 -7.95 14.61 13.40
C ILE A 121 -7.39 13.82 14.57
N LEU A 122 -6.07 13.64 14.60
CA LEU A 122 -5.38 12.87 15.62
C LEU A 122 -4.46 13.79 16.42
N ASP A 123 -4.42 13.60 17.74
CA ASP A 123 -3.75 14.55 18.64
C ASP A 123 -2.24 14.61 18.46
N THR A 124 -1.61 13.55 17.94
CA THR A 124 -0.16 13.40 17.92
C THR A 124 0.47 13.50 16.53
N GLN A 125 -0.30 13.87 15.51
CA GLN A 125 0.19 13.97 14.15
C GLN A 125 -0.57 15.01 13.33
N PRO A 126 -0.05 15.44 12.17
CA PRO A 126 -0.83 16.24 11.23
C PRO A 126 -2.10 15.53 10.77
N LEU A 127 -3.03 16.27 10.17
CA LEU A 127 -4.26 15.68 9.63
C LEU A 127 -3.93 14.48 8.74
N GLU A 128 -4.69 13.40 8.91
CA GLU A 128 -4.65 12.26 8.03
C GLU A 128 -5.75 12.42 6.98
N ILE A 129 -5.36 12.67 5.72
CA ILE A 129 -6.31 12.82 4.62
C ILE A 129 -6.76 11.44 4.17
N LEU A 130 -8.06 11.20 4.15
CA LEU A 130 -8.65 10.00 3.57
C LEU A 130 -8.91 10.22 2.09
N LEU A 131 -8.52 9.26 1.26
CA LEU A 131 -8.64 9.34 -0.19
C LEU A 131 -9.37 8.10 -0.69
N THR A 132 -10.23 8.27 -1.69
CA THR A 132 -10.96 7.18 -2.32
C THR A 132 -10.81 7.22 -3.83
N LYS A 133 -10.96 6.06 -4.46
CA LYS A 133 -11.00 5.96 -5.93
C LYS A 133 -12.04 4.94 -6.34
N ASN A 134 -12.86 5.32 -7.31
CA ASN A 134 -13.83 4.42 -7.94
C ASN A 134 -13.10 3.64 -9.04
N LEU A 135 -13.29 2.31 -9.07
CA LEU A 135 -12.61 1.43 -10.02
C LEU A 135 -13.43 1.16 -11.30
N ASN A 136 -14.60 1.74 -11.40
CA ASN A 136 -15.46 1.55 -12.59
C ASN A 136 -15.03 2.40 -13.77
#